data_6febbb6070e95a5ae82fe73cb7132da3
#
_entry.id   6febbb6070e95a5ae82fe73cb7132da3
#
_cell.length_a   1.000
_cell.length_b   1.000
_cell.length_c   1.000
_cell.angle_alpha   90.00
_cell.angle_beta   90.00
_cell.angle_gamma   90.00
#
_symmetry.space_group_name_H-M   'P 1'
#
loop_
_entity.id
_entity.type
_entity.pdbx_description
1 polymer ?
#
loop_
_entity_poly.entity_id
_entity_poly.type
_entity_poly.pdbx_seq_one_letter_code
_entity_poly.pdbx_strand_id
1 'polypeptide(L)'
;MSTGTVLGTSAAHGTGTGTGTRLGWAAADSWTMTRRELMHWAREPAQVAVGLVFPVMMMLMFGFLIGGGRGVDGDFTAYLVPGMLAMTMAFGLEATMLAVTQDLGKGVIDRFRSLPMASGAVLVGRSTADMLQSAVGLTVMIAVGYAMGWRWHHGTAAFLAAVGLLLLLRFAMLWVGIHLGLVAGKPELVQAVQILVWPVGFLSNAIAAPGTMPAWLGAVVEWNPLSATATAVRGLVGSPGGTGGGSWAAEHAELLAVAWPVALIAVFFPLAVKRFRGLSR
;
A
#
# COMPACT_ATOMS: atom_id res chain seq x y z
N MET A 1 41.41 -11.96 61.74
CA MET A 1 41.96 -12.89 60.75
C MET A 1 40.86 -13.79 60.29
N SER A 2 40.33 -13.55 59.09
CA SER A 2 39.59 -14.54 58.32
C SER A 2 39.48 -13.98 56.89
N THR A 3 40.23 -14.53 55.97
CA THR A 3 40.31 -14.28 54.59
C THR A 3 39.17 -15.01 53.85
N GLY A 4 38.18 -14.30 53.37
CA GLY A 4 37.12 -14.86 52.51
C GLY A 4 37.53 -14.77 51.05
N THR A 5 37.78 -15.92 50.45
CA THR A 5 38.07 -16.08 48.99
C THR A 5 36.83 -15.86 48.16
N VAL A 6 36.84 -14.82 47.29
CA VAL A 6 35.80 -14.59 46.32
C VAL A 6 36.11 -15.43 45.07
N LEU A 7 35.33 -16.48 44.86
CA LEU A 7 35.33 -17.27 43.64
C LEU A 7 34.64 -16.46 42.49
N GLY A 8 35.42 -15.98 41.55
CA GLY A 8 34.95 -15.37 40.33
C GLY A 8 34.35 -16.41 39.39
N THR A 9 33.05 -16.42 39.24
CA THR A 9 32.38 -17.16 38.17
C THR A 9 32.49 -16.37 36.86
N SER A 10 33.45 -16.78 36.04
CA SER A 10 33.57 -16.33 34.65
C SER A 10 32.39 -16.85 33.86
N ALA A 11 31.41 -15.99 33.60
CA ALA A 11 30.33 -16.28 32.65
C ALA A 11 30.91 -16.28 31.23
N ALA A 12 31.07 -17.46 30.67
CA ALA A 12 31.42 -17.64 29.27
C ALA A 12 30.35 -17.01 28.37
N HIS A 13 30.65 -15.89 27.76
CA HIS A 13 29.86 -15.32 26.68
C HIS A 13 30.00 -16.25 25.48
N GLY A 14 29.02 -17.11 25.27
CA GLY A 14 28.86 -17.90 24.05
C GLY A 14 28.52 -16.96 22.88
N THR A 15 29.53 -16.67 22.06
CA THR A 15 29.35 -16.00 20.77
C THR A 15 28.78 -17.00 19.77
N GLY A 16 27.50 -17.29 19.87
CA GLY A 16 26.75 -18.03 18.88
C GLY A 16 26.44 -17.14 17.68
N THR A 17 27.37 -17.04 16.73
CA THR A 17 27.19 -16.34 15.44
C THR A 17 26.48 -17.25 14.45
N GLY A 18 25.20 -17.53 14.66
CA GLY A 18 24.34 -18.19 13.67
C GLY A 18 23.48 -17.15 12.95
N THR A 19 23.63 -17.01 11.63
CA THR A 19 22.75 -16.21 10.78
C THR A 19 21.28 -16.59 10.94
N GLY A 20 20.96 -17.84 11.24
CA GLY A 20 19.62 -18.34 11.54
C GLY A 20 18.99 -17.74 12.79
N THR A 21 19.79 -17.43 13.83
CA THR A 21 19.28 -16.78 15.04
C THR A 21 18.93 -15.32 14.82
N ARG A 22 19.67 -14.59 13.99
CA ARG A 22 19.38 -13.18 13.67
C ARG A 22 18.10 -13.01 12.85
N LEU A 23 17.84 -13.89 11.90
CA LEU A 23 16.58 -13.91 11.12
C LEU A 23 15.39 -14.28 12.00
N GLY A 24 15.54 -15.25 12.92
CA GLY A 24 14.51 -15.64 13.87
C GLY A 24 14.12 -14.49 14.82
N TRP A 25 15.11 -13.78 15.36
CA TRP A 25 14.87 -12.60 16.21
C TRP A 25 14.20 -11.47 15.41
N ALA A 26 14.66 -11.19 14.19
CA ALA A 26 14.04 -10.17 13.35
C ALA A 26 12.59 -10.51 12.99
N ALA A 27 12.27 -11.78 12.76
CA ALA A 27 10.89 -12.23 12.51
C ALA A 27 10.01 -12.11 13.78
N ALA A 28 10.53 -12.47 14.95
CA ALA A 28 9.80 -12.33 16.22
C ALA A 28 9.55 -10.87 16.58
N ASP A 29 10.53 -10.00 16.36
CA ASP A 29 10.40 -8.56 16.57
C ASP A 29 9.37 -7.95 15.61
N SER A 30 9.41 -8.33 14.32
CA SER A 30 8.44 -7.91 13.33
C SER A 30 7.02 -8.36 13.68
N TRP A 31 6.86 -9.61 14.15
CA TRP A 31 5.57 -10.12 14.61
C TRP A 31 5.03 -9.37 15.82
N THR A 32 5.89 -9.07 16.78
CA THR A 32 5.52 -8.31 17.99
C THR A 32 5.03 -6.91 17.62
N MET A 33 5.71 -6.24 16.67
CA MET A 33 5.29 -4.94 16.15
C MET A 33 3.97 -5.02 15.38
N THR A 34 3.81 -6.01 14.52
CA THR A 34 2.56 -6.24 13.76
C THR A 34 1.39 -6.48 14.73
N ARG A 35 1.59 -7.34 15.75
CA ARG A 35 0.57 -7.60 16.76
C ARG A 35 0.19 -6.33 17.54
N ARG A 36 1.15 -5.50 17.87
CA ARG A 36 0.91 -4.22 18.57
C ARG A 36 0.03 -3.30 17.73
N GLU A 37 0.32 -3.14 16.45
CA GLU A 37 -0.48 -2.34 15.52
C GLU A 37 -1.90 -2.91 15.35
N LEU A 38 -2.02 -4.23 15.19
CA LEU A 38 -3.34 -4.89 15.12
C LEU A 38 -4.17 -4.68 16.39
N MET A 39 -3.55 -4.74 17.57
CA MET A 39 -4.24 -4.45 18.83
C MET A 39 -4.63 -2.98 18.95
N HIS A 40 -3.86 -2.07 18.38
CA HIS A 40 -4.22 -0.65 18.33
C HIS A 40 -5.48 -0.45 17.48
N TRP A 41 -5.56 -1.07 16.30
CA TRP A 41 -6.75 -0.99 15.45
C TRP A 41 -7.99 -1.63 16.09
N ALA A 42 -7.81 -2.76 16.78
CA ALA A 42 -8.90 -3.40 17.50
C ALA A 42 -9.45 -2.53 18.64
N ARG A 43 -8.61 -1.65 19.19
CA ARG A 43 -9.00 -0.71 20.25
C ARG A 43 -9.55 0.61 19.71
N GLU A 44 -9.15 1.00 18.49
CA GLU A 44 -9.59 2.23 17.84
C GLU A 44 -10.19 1.94 16.44
N PRO A 45 -11.30 1.16 16.37
CA PRO A 45 -11.92 0.81 15.09
C PRO A 45 -12.45 2.04 14.34
N ALA A 46 -12.76 3.11 15.06
CA ALA A 46 -13.19 4.38 14.48
C ALA A 46 -12.15 4.99 13.53
N GLN A 47 -10.87 4.90 13.84
CA GLN A 47 -9.81 5.43 12.99
C GLN A 47 -9.69 4.68 11.67
N VAL A 48 -9.81 3.35 11.71
CA VAL A 48 -9.84 2.51 10.50
C VAL A 48 -11.10 2.81 9.67
N ALA A 49 -12.25 2.94 10.34
CA ALA A 49 -13.51 3.27 9.68
C ALA A 49 -13.45 4.63 8.99
N VAL A 50 -12.92 5.67 9.66
CA VAL A 50 -12.74 7.01 9.08
C VAL A 50 -11.87 6.97 7.83
N GLY A 51 -10.77 6.19 7.83
CA GLY A 51 -9.92 6.01 6.66
C GLY A 51 -10.62 5.34 5.46
N LEU A 52 -11.66 4.54 5.70
CA LEU A 52 -12.43 3.87 4.66
C LEU A 52 -13.67 4.66 4.20
N VAL A 53 -14.16 5.59 5.03
CA VAL A 53 -15.35 6.40 4.69
C VAL A 53 -15.17 7.11 3.37
N PHE A 54 -14.02 7.76 3.17
CA PHE A 54 -13.77 8.53 1.94
C PHE A 54 -13.75 7.66 0.68
N PRO A 55 -12.96 6.57 0.56
CA PRO A 55 -13.00 5.69 -0.61
C PRO A 55 -14.38 5.08 -0.87
N VAL A 56 -15.08 4.66 0.19
CA VAL A 56 -16.44 4.10 0.08
C VAL A 56 -17.41 5.15 -0.42
N MET A 57 -17.40 6.36 0.15
CA MET A 57 -18.26 7.46 -0.29
C MET A 57 -17.99 7.84 -1.75
N MET A 58 -16.72 7.90 -2.17
CA MET A 58 -16.35 8.17 -3.55
C MET A 58 -16.88 7.09 -4.49
N MET A 59 -16.73 5.81 -4.11
CA MET A 59 -17.23 4.69 -4.90
C MET A 59 -18.75 4.72 -5.04
N LEU A 60 -19.47 4.99 -3.95
CA LEU A 60 -20.93 5.15 -3.96
C LEU A 60 -21.35 6.38 -4.77
N MET A 61 -20.70 7.51 -4.54
CA MET A 61 -21.00 8.76 -5.24
C MET A 61 -20.84 8.60 -6.77
N PHE A 62 -19.71 8.09 -7.23
CA PHE A 62 -19.49 7.88 -8.66
C PHE A 62 -20.42 6.79 -9.23
N GLY A 63 -20.65 5.71 -8.48
CA GLY A 63 -21.55 4.64 -8.90
C GLY A 63 -22.99 5.12 -9.09
N PHE A 64 -23.53 5.91 -8.15
CA PHE A 64 -24.91 6.39 -8.23
C PHE A 64 -25.06 7.67 -9.05
N LEU A 65 -24.08 8.61 -8.98
CA LEU A 65 -24.19 9.91 -9.64
C LEU A 65 -23.94 9.79 -11.16
N ILE A 66 -22.91 9.03 -11.57
CA ILE A 66 -22.55 8.88 -12.99
C ILE A 66 -23.28 7.68 -13.60
N GLY A 67 -23.52 6.61 -12.81
CA GLY A 67 -24.30 5.44 -13.26
C GLY A 67 -25.78 5.72 -13.55
N GLY A 68 -26.23 6.96 -13.31
CA GLY A 68 -27.57 7.46 -13.62
C GLY A 68 -28.67 6.91 -12.70
N GLY A 69 -29.61 7.75 -12.29
CA GLY A 69 -30.71 7.45 -11.34
C GLY A 69 -31.74 6.41 -11.79
N ARG A 70 -31.39 5.50 -12.72
CA ARG A 70 -32.18 4.32 -13.14
C ARG A 70 -31.73 3.01 -12.51
N GLY A 71 -31.01 3.08 -11.39
CA GLY A 71 -30.24 1.96 -10.86
C GLY A 71 -28.83 2.02 -11.44
N VAL A 72 -27.87 1.46 -10.71
CA VAL A 72 -26.49 1.42 -11.16
C VAL A 72 -26.46 0.60 -12.45
N ASP A 73 -26.18 1.21 -13.58
CA ASP A 73 -25.99 0.50 -14.84
C ASP A 73 -24.90 -0.55 -14.62
N GLY A 74 -25.23 -1.82 -14.80
CA GLY A 74 -24.32 -2.92 -14.48
C GLY A 74 -22.98 -2.80 -15.17
N ASP A 75 -22.96 -2.27 -16.40
CA ASP A 75 -21.74 -2.07 -17.18
C ASP A 75 -20.85 -0.97 -16.59
N PHE A 76 -21.43 0.13 -16.10
CA PHE A 76 -20.66 1.19 -15.47
C PHE A 76 -20.12 0.76 -14.12
N THR A 77 -20.89 0.07 -13.30
CA THR A 77 -20.43 -0.47 -12.02
C THR A 77 -19.30 -1.49 -12.21
N ALA A 78 -19.44 -2.35 -13.22
CA ALA A 78 -18.41 -3.33 -13.56
C ALA A 78 -17.11 -2.65 -14.00
N TYR A 79 -17.19 -1.50 -14.66
CA TYR A 79 -16.03 -0.68 -15.03
C TYR A 79 -15.44 0.06 -13.82
N LEU A 80 -16.29 0.68 -13.00
CA LEU A 80 -15.91 1.58 -11.91
C LEU A 80 -15.21 0.84 -10.76
N VAL A 81 -15.81 -0.28 -10.31
CA VAL A 81 -15.35 -0.96 -9.09
C VAL A 81 -13.87 -1.35 -9.15
N PRO A 82 -13.36 -2.05 -10.18
CA PRO A 82 -11.94 -2.39 -10.26
C PRO A 82 -11.03 -1.15 -10.28
N GLY A 83 -11.45 -0.08 -10.94
CA GLY A 83 -10.74 1.19 -10.97
C GLY A 83 -10.64 1.83 -9.58
N MET A 84 -11.74 1.85 -8.83
CA MET A 84 -11.79 2.37 -7.46
C MET A 84 -10.98 1.53 -6.49
N LEU A 85 -10.95 0.19 -6.66
CA LEU A 85 -10.07 -0.69 -5.90
C LEU A 85 -8.58 -0.33 -6.13
N ALA A 86 -8.17 -0.16 -7.38
CA ALA A 86 -6.81 0.24 -7.72
C ALA A 86 -6.46 1.63 -7.17
N MET A 87 -7.38 2.59 -7.27
CA MET A 87 -7.23 3.94 -6.75
C MET A 87 -7.07 3.96 -5.23
N THR A 88 -7.88 3.17 -4.51
CA THR A 88 -7.77 3.03 -3.05
C THR A 88 -6.40 2.47 -2.64
N MET A 89 -5.89 1.48 -3.38
CA MET A 89 -4.56 0.91 -3.12
C MET A 89 -3.44 1.91 -3.40
N ALA A 90 -3.57 2.72 -4.44
CA ALA A 90 -2.60 3.76 -4.76
C ALA A 90 -2.59 4.89 -3.72
N PHE A 91 -3.75 5.39 -3.32
CA PHE A 91 -3.87 6.47 -2.32
C PHE A 91 -3.49 6.06 -0.90
N GLY A 92 -3.37 4.77 -0.60
CA GLY A 92 -2.75 4.30 0.63
C GLY A 92 -1.32 4.85 0.87
N LEU A 93 -0.64 5.34 -0.18
CA LEU A 93 0.61 6.09 -0.13
C LEU A 93 0.55 7.25 0.87
N GLU A 94 -0.53 8.03 0.87
CA GLU A 94 -0.68 9.23 1.72
C GLU A 94 -0.71 8.87 3.20
N ALA A 95 -1.48 7.85 3.57
CA ALA A 95 -1.57 7.37 4.93
C ALA A 95 -0.21 6.88 5.44
N THR A 96 0.52 6.12 4.61
CA THR A 96 1.87 5.66 4.92
C THR A 96 2.84 6.83 5.11
N MET A 97 2.82 7.82 4.20
CA MET A 97 3.67 9.00 4.27
C MET A 97 3.42 9.82 5.53
N LEU A 98 2.15 10.10 5.85
CA LEU A 98 1.76 10.84 7.05
C LEU A 98 2.21 10.12 8.32
N ALA A 99 1.98 8.83 8.40
CA ALA A 99 2.32 8.02 9.55
C ALA A 99 3.84 7.94 9.79
N VAL A 100 4.66 7.81 8.73
CA VAL A 100 6.13 7.88 8.82
C VAL A 100 6.58 9.25 9.33
N THR A 101 6.00 10.32 8.80
CA THR A 101 6.35 11.70 9.21
C THR A 101 5.98 11.96 10.68
N GLN A 102 4.84 11.46 11.16
CA GLN A 102 4.44 11.56 12.55
C GLN A 102 5.37 10.78 13.49
N ASP A 103 5.83 9.59 13.08
CA ASP A 103 6.79 8.81 13.86
C ASP A 103 8.14 9.52 13.98
N LEU A 104 8.58 10.18 12.91
CA LEU A 104 9.77 11.05 12.95
C LEU A 104 9.59 12.19 13.96
N GLY A 105 8.46 12.89 13.92
CA GLY A 105 8.17 14.01 14.80
C GLY A 105 8.04 13.63 16.28
N LYS A 106 7.62 12.41 16.58
CA LYS A 106 7.50 11.88 17.94
C LYS A 106 8.82 11.32 18.51
N GLY A 107 9.93 11.38 17.77
CA GLY A 107 11.22 10.81 18.19
C GLY A 107 11.19 9.29 18.36
N VAL A 108 10.22 8.61 17.75
CA VAL A 108 10.08 7.14 17.83
C VAL A 108 11.33 6.47 17.26
N ILE A 109 11.92 7.05 16.22
CA ILE A 109 13.15 6.55 15.60
C ILE A 109 14.32 6.65 16.59
N ASP A 110 14.43 7.72 17.38
CA ASP A 110 15.48 7.89 18.38
C ASP A 110 15.35 6.90 19.55
N ARG A 111 14.13 6.54 19.92
CA ARG A 111 13.86 5.47 20.89
C ARG A 111 14.30 4.10 20.38
N PHE A 112 14.06 3.79 19.10
CA PHE A 112 14.51 2.53 18.50
C PHE A 112 16.05 2.44 18.37
N ARG A 113 16.74 3.58 18.34
CA ARG A 113 18.22 3.64 18.34
C ARG A 113 18.84 3.15 19.66
N SER A 114 18.15 3.33 20.78
CA SER A 114 18.62 2.88 22.09
C SER A 114 18.36 1.38 22.35
N LEU A 115 17.60 0.71 21.48
CA LEU A 115 17.30 -0.71 21.59
C LEU A 115 18.22 -1.53 20.67
N PRO A 116 18.69 -2.70 21.08
CA PRO A 116 19.54 -3.57 20.26
C PRO A 116 18.77 -4.29 19.14
N MET A 117 17.81 -3.58 18.51
CA MET A 117 16.99 -4.09 17.41
C MET A 117 17.60 -3.73 16.05
N ALA A 118 17.51 -4.65 15.09
CA ALA A 118 17.92 -4.35 13.72
C ALA A 118 17.02 -3.27 13.13
N SER A 119 17.60 -2.15 12.68
CA SER A 119 16.87 -1.00 12.08
C SER A 119 15.90 -1.42 10.94
N GLY A 120 16.19 -2.54 10.27
CA GLY A 120 15.32 -3.11 9.25
C GLY A 120 14.06 -3.79 9.80
N ALA A 121 14.09 -4.34 11.01
CA ALA A 121 12.95 -5.04 11.60
C ALA A 121 11.77 -4.10 11.86
N VAL A 122 12.05 -2.86 12.22
CA VAL A 122 11.03 -1.81 12.43
C VAL A 122 10.30 -1.47 11.13
N LEU A 123 11.04 -1.27 10.03
CA LEU A 123 10.45 -0.99 8.72
C LEU A 123 9.62 -2.18 8.21
N VAL A 124 10.14 -3.42 8.38
CA VAL A 124 9.41 -4.63 7.96
C VAL A 124 8.14 -4.82 8.78
N GLY A 125 8.21 -4.70 10.11
CA GLY A 125 7.03 -4.83 10.98
C GLY A 125 5.95 -3.82 10.64
N ARG A 126 6.34 -2.56 10.41
CA ARG A 126 5.42 -1.52 9.97
C ARG A 126 4.81 -1.81 8.60
N SER A 127 5.65 -2.21 7.63
CA SER A 127 5.19 -2.55 6.28
C SER A 127 4.18 -3.69 6.30
N THR A 128 4.41 -4.71 7.13
CA THR A 128 3.49 -5.84 7.29
C THR A 128 2.15 -5.38 7.88
N ALA A 129 2.17 -4.53 8.91
CA ALA A 129 0.96 -3.99 9.52
C ALA A 129 0.15 -3.15 8.51
N ASP A 130 0.82 -2.25 7.77
CA ASP A 130 0.20 -1.39 6.76
C ASP A 130 -0.41 -2.22 5.60
N MET A 131 0.27 -3.27 5.14
CA MET A 131 -0.27 -4.22 4.15
C MET A 131 -1.50 -4.97 4.67
N LEU A 132 -1.50 -5.39 5.92
CA LEU A 132 -2.64 -6.07 6.51
C LEU A 132 -3.86 -5.14 6.65
N GLN A 133 -3.65 -3.89 7.06
CA GLN A 133 -4.69 -2.86 7.06
C GLN A 133 -5.25 -2.63 5.66
N SER A 134 -4.37 -2.54 4.67
CA SER A 134 -4.76 -2.35 3.28
C SER A 134 -5.56 -3.54 2.74
N ALA A 135 -5.21 -4.78 3.14
CA ALA A 135 -5.98 -5.98 2.80
C ALA A 135 -7.39 -5.97 3.41
N VAL A 136 -7.52 -5.51 4.66
CA VAL A 136 -8.84 -5.30 5.30
C VAL A 136 -9.63 -4.24 4.56
N GLY A 137 -9.02 -3.10 4.25
CA GLY A 137 -9.65 -2.03 3.47
C GLY A 137 -10.10 -2.51 2.09
N LEU A 138 -9.24 -3.28 1.39
CA LEU A 138 -9.57 -3.88 0.11
C LEU A 138 -10.77 -4.82 0.21
N THR A 139 -10.83 -5.64 1.26
CA THR A 139 -11.96 -6.55 1.51
C THR A 139 -13.26 -5.77 1.71
N VAL A 140 -13.23 -4.68 2.48
CA VAL A 140 -14.40 -3.80 2.66
C VAL A 140 -14.83 -3.19 1.33
N MET A 141 -13.89 -2.67 0.54
CA MET A 141 -14.20 -2.09 -0.78
C MET A 141 -14.79 -3.12 -1.75
N ILE A 142 -14.27 -4.35 -1.76
CA ILE A 142 -14.83 -5.47 -2.54
C ILE A 142 -16.25 -5.78 -2.08
N ALA A 143 -16.49 -5.82 -0.77
CA ALA A 143 -17.83 -6.05 -0.22
C ALA A 143 -18.83 -4.95 -0.62
N VAL A 144 -18.41 -3.69 -0.60
CA VAL A 144 -19.22 -2.56 -1.08
C VAL A 144 -19.51 -2.69 -2.58
N GLY A 145 -18.50 -2.99 -3.40
CA GLY A 145 -18.67 -3.24 -4.83
C GLY A 145 -19.65 -4.38 -5.10
N TYR A 146 -19.55 -5.46 -4.32
CA TYR A 146 -20.49 -6.58 -4.38
C TYR A 146 -21.93 -6.17 -4.02
N ALA A 147 -22.10 -5.34 -3.00
CA ALA A 147 -23.39 -4.79 -2.59
C ALA A 147 -23.98 -3.85 -3.67
N MET A 148 -23.13 -3.13 -4.44
CA MET A 148 -23.54 -2.31 -5.58
C MET A 148 -23.94 -3.13 -6.82
N GLY A 149 -23.81 -4.45 -6.78
CA GLY A 149 -24.13 -5.33 -7.91
C GLY A 149 -22.94 -5.79 -8.74
N TRP A 150 -21.73 -5.34 -8.43
CA TRP A 150 -20.53 -5.83 -9.12
C TRP A 150 -20.30 -7.32 -8.86
N ARG A 151 -19.91 -8.06 -9.90
CA ARG A 151 -19.60 -9.48 -9.86
C ARG A 151 -18.37 -9.78 -10.71
N TRP A 152 -17.57 -10.76 -10.29
CA TRP A 152 -16.50 -11.32 -11.10
C TRP A 152 -16.99 -12.54 -11.87
N HIS A 153 -16.51 -12.73 -13.10
CA HIS A 153 -17.01 -13.75 -14.03
C HIS A 153 -15.96 -14.81 -14.41
N HIS A 154 -14.67 -14.53 -14.21
CA HIS A 154 -13.58 -15.41 -14.66
C HIS A 154 -13.08 -16.41 -13.59
N GLY A 155 -13.87 -16.68 -12.56
CA GLY A 155 -13.56 -17.69 -11.53
C GLY A 155 -12.65 -17.16 -10.42
N THR A 156 -12.45 -18.03 -9.40
CA THR A 156 -11.74 -17.64 -8.15
C THR A 156 -10.24 -17.44 -8.34
N ALA A 157 -9.60 -18.19 -9.23
CA ALA A 157 -8.16 -18.03 -9.48
C ALA A 157 -7.83 -16.68 -10.11
N ALA A 158 -8.62 -16.22 -11.08
CA ALA A 158 -8.47 -14.92 -11.71
C ALA A 158 -8.77 -13.78 -10.71
N PHE A 159 -9.78 -13.95 -9.86
CA PHE A 159 -10.08 -13.01 -8.78
C PHE A 159 -8.91 -12.89 -7.80
N LEU A 160 -8.32 -14.00 -7.36
CA LEU A 160 -7.16 -13.98 -6.46
C LEU A 160 -5.94 -13.33 -7.13
N ALA A 161 -5.73 -13.56 -8.43
CA ALA A 161 -4.69 -12.86 -9.19
C ALA A 161 -4.93 -11.35 -9.24
N ALA A 162 -6.17 -10.92 -9.45
CA ALA A 162 -6.56 -9.50 -9.41
C ALA A 162 -6.29 -8.87 -8.02
N VAL A 163 -6.66 -9.56 -6.93
CA VAL A 163 -6.34 -9.14 -5.56
C VAL A 163 -4.82 -9.07 -5.36
N GLY A 164 -4.08 -10.03 -5.89
CA GLY A 164 -2.60 -10.05 -5.85
C GLY A 164 -1.99 -8.82 -6.54
N LEU A 165 -2.48 -8.43 -7.72
CA LEU A 165 -2.03 -7.22 -8.43
C LEU A 165 -2.33 -5.93 -7.65
N LEU A 166 -3.53 -5.84 -7.05
CA LEU A 166 -3.91 -4.71 -6.20
C LEU A 166 -2.99 -4.58 -4.97
N LEU A 167 -2.70 -5.69 -4.31
CA LEU A 167 -1.79 -5.71 -3.16
C LEU A 167 -0.34 -5.45 -3.58
N LEU A 168 0.08 -5.87 -4.77
CA LEU A 168 1.40 -5.56 -5.32
C LEU A 168 1.54 -4.06 -5.61
N LEU A 169 0.52 -3.43 -6.20
CA LEU A 169 0.47 -1.97 -6.36
C LEU A 169 0.56 -1.27 -5.01
N ARG A 170 -0.22 -1.71 -4.03
CA ARG A 170 -0.19 -1.17 -2.67
C ARG A 170 1.18 -1.28 -2.03
N PHE A 171 1.85 -2.42 -2.17
CA PHE A 171 3.18 -2.65 -1.65
C PHE A 171 4.22 -1.73 -2.29
N ALA A 172 4.11 -1.47 -3.60
CA ALA A 172 4.95 -0.48 -4.26
C ALA A 172 4.72 0.94 -3.73
N MET A 173 3.45 1.35 -3.62
CA MET A 173 3.07 2.66 -3.10
C MET A 173 3.46 2.85 -1.64
N LEU A 174 3.51 1.79 -0.85
CA LEU A 174 4.01 1.80 0.52
C LEU A 174 5.48 2.24 0.57
N TRP A 175 6.35 1.70 -0.28
CA TRP A 175 7.76 2.10 -0.31
C TRP A 175 7.98 3.52 -0.82
N VAL A 176 7.15 3.95 -1.78
CA VAL A 176 7.12 5.35 -2.21
C VAL A 176 6.72 6.25 -1.03
N GLY A 177 5.66 5.89 -0.30
CA GLY A 177 5.17 6.63 0.87
C GLY A 177 6.17 6.70 2.00
N ILE A 178 6.84 5.59 2.34
CA ILE A 178 7.92 5.58 3.33
C ILE A 178 9.03 6.53 2.91
N HIS A 179 9.51 6.44 1.66
CA HIS A 179 10.59 7.30 1.18
C HIS A 179 10.20 8.78 1.25
N LEU A 180 9.05 9.14 0.72
CA LEU A 180 8.55 10.51 0.73
C LEU A 180 8.33 11.04 2.16
N GLY A 181 7.80 10.23 3.08
CA GLY A 181 7.66 10.58 4.49
C GLY A 181 9.00 10.85 5.18
N LEU A 182 10.02 10.02 4.89
CA LEU A 182 11.38 10.22 5.40
C LEU A 182 12.09 11.45 4.82
N VAL A 183 11.72 11.88 3.61
CA VAL A 183 12.27 13.08 2.97
C VAL A 183 11.53 14.33 3.44
N ALA A 184 10.21 14.28 3.51
CA ALA A 184 9.37 15.38 3.94
C ALA A 184 9.70 15.82 5.38
N GLY A 185 9.82 14.89 6.30
CA GLY A 185 10.24 15.15 7.69
C GLY A 185 9.26 16.02 8.52
N LYS A 186 8.32 16.71 7.87
CA LYS A 186 7.33 17.60 8.48
C LYS A 186 5.94 17.39 7.89
N PRO A 187 4.86 17.45 8.70
CA PRO A 187 3.49 17.26 8.23
C PRO A 187 3.04 18.24 7.13
N GLU A 188 3.56 19.48 7.14
CA GLU A 188 3.21 20.51 6.15
C GLU A 188 3.67 20.10 4.74
N LEU A 189 4.83 19.48 4.62
CA LEU A 189 5.33 18.96 3.33
C LEU A 189 4.54 17.75 2.85
N VAL A 190 3.98 16.95 3.78
CA VAL A 190 3.06 15.87 3.44
C VAL A 190 1.83 16.41 2.72
N GLN A 191 1.23 17.50 3.23
CA GLN A 191 0.09 18.15 2.59
C GLN A 191 0.42 18.66 1.18
N ALA A 192 1.60 19.25 1.01
CA ALA A 192 2.05 19.71 -0.30
C ALA A 192 2.18 18.56 -1.31
N VAL A 193 2.70 17.41 -0.88
CA VAL A 193 2.79 16.20 -1.74
C VAL A 193 1.40 15.65 -2.04
N GLN A 194 0.47 15.65 -1.09
CA GLN A 194 -0.91 15.21 -1.30
C GLN A 194 -1.58 16.00 -2.43
N ILE A 195 -1.40 17.31 -2.50
CA ILE A 195 -1.95 18.15 -3.58
C ILE A 195 -1.49 17.67 -4.96
N LEU A 196 -0.30 17.08 -5.07
CA LEU A 196 0.23 16.54 -6.33
C LEU A 196 -0.21 15.10 -6.59
N VAL A 197 -0.40 14.30 -5.54
CA VAL A 197 -0.81 12.88 -5.67
C VAL A 197 -2.23 12.76 -6.22
N TRP A 198 -3.15 13.63 -5.80
CA TRP A 198 -4.53 13.60 -6.24
C TRP A 198 -4.71 13.78 -7.76
N PRO A 199 -4.14 14.82 -8.40
CA PRO A 199 -4.20 14.94 -9.85
C PRO A 199 -3.63 13.73 -10.58
N VAL A 200 -2.50 13.17 -10.12
CA VAL A 200 -1.89 11.97 -10.71
C VAL A 200 -2.80 10.75 -10.60
N GLY A 201 -3.50 10.60 -9.47
CA GLY A 201 -4.48 9.53 -9.28
C GLY A 201 -5.72 9.70 -10.17
N PHE A 202 -6.22 10.92 -10.30
CA PHE A 202 -7.35 11.22 -11.18
C PHE A 202 -6.97 11.19 -12.67
N LEU A 203 -5.70 11.43 -13.01
CA LEU A 203 -5.13 11.22 -14.34
C LEU A 203 -4.91 9.71 -14.59
N SER A 204 -5.94 8.92 -14.37
CA SER A 204 -5.96 7.48 -14.59
C SER A 204 -7.27 7.06 -15.21
N ASN A 205 -7.33 5.84 -15.70
CA ASN A 205 -8.56 5.26 -16.25
C ASN A 205 -9.47 4.64 -15.16
N ALA A 206 -9.25 4.99 -13.89
CA ALA A 206 -10.02 4.41 -12.78
C ALA A 206 -11.53 4.70 -12.89
N ILE A 207 -11.89 5.92 -13.32
CA ILE A 207 -13.27 6.42 -13.35
C ILE A 207 -13.77 6.58 -14.79
N ALA A 208 -12.92 7.06 -15.70
CA ALA A 208 -13.29 7.35 -17.08
C ALA A 208 -12.36 6.63 -18.06
N ALA A 209 -12.93 6.11 -19.15
CA ALA A 209 -12.18 5.38 -20.17
C ALA A 209 -11.27 6.35 -20.97
N PRO A 210 -10.02 5.97 -21.33
CA PRO A 210 -9.11 6.82 -22.08
C PRO A 210 -9.69 7.31 -23.41
N GLY A 211 -10.52 6.49 -24.07
CA GLY A 211 -11.19 6.85 -25.34
C GLY A 211 -12.21 8.00 -25.23
N THR A 212 -12.60 8.39 -24.01
CA THR A 212 -13.47 9.56 -23.77
C THR A 212 -12.69 10.86 -23.58
N MET A 213 -11.36 10.77 -23.56
CA MET A 213 -10.45 11.91 -23.33
C MET A 213 -9.79 12.38 -24.63
N PRO A 214 -9.26 13.62 -24.69
CA PRO A 214 -8.39 14.04 -25.78
C PRO A 214 -7.22 13.07 -25.96
N ALA A 215 -6.81 12.78 -27.20
CA ALA A 215 -5.83 11.74 -27.52
C ALA A 215 -4.50 11.85 -26.74
N TRP A 216 -3.98 13.07 -26.55
CA TRP A 216 -2.75 13.29 -25.77
C TRP A 216 -2.91 12.93 -24.29
N LEU A 217 -4.10 13.21 -23.73
CA LEU A 217 -4.42 12.91 -22.33
C LEU A 217 -4.65 11.41 -22.15
N GLY A 218 -5.38 10.79 -23.07
CA GLY A 218 -5.57 9.33 -23.08
C GLY A 218 -4.23 8.59 -23.10
N ALA A 219 -3.29 9.02 -23.93
CA ALA A 219 -1.95 8.43 -23.97
C ALA A 219 -1.19 8.53 -22.62
N VAL A 220 -1.25 9.68 -21.95
CA VAL A 220 -0.65 9.84 -20.61
C VAL A 220 -1.30 8.93 -19.57
N VAL A 221 -2.64 8.88 -19.61
CA VAL A 221 -3.44 8.05 -18.69
C VAL A 221 -3.12 6.55 -18.85
N GLU A 222 -2.93 6.06 -20.05
CA GLU A 222 -2.64 4.65 -20.32
C GLU A 222 -1.28 4.20 -19.75
N TRP A 223 -0.29 5.10 -19.70
CA TRP A 223 1.02 4.81 -19.11
C TRP A 223 1.06 4.95 -17.58
N ASN A 224 -0.02 5.40 -16.96
CA ASN A 224 -0.08 5.53 -15.50
C ASN A 224 -0.09 4.12 -14.83
N PRO A 225 0.76 3.87 -13.82
CA PRO A 225 0.78 2.61 -13.07
C PRO A 225 -0.59 2.16 -12.53
N LEU A 226 -1.40 3.14 -12.09
CA LEU A 226 -2.74 2.89 -11.59
C LEU A 226 -3.66 2.40 -12.72
N SER A 227 -3.57 3.02 -13.90
CA SER A 227 -4.34 2.63 -15.08
C SER A 227 -3.99 1.23 -15.55
N ALA A 228 -2.71 0.90 -15.61
CA ALA A 228 -2.25 -0.44 -15.96
C ALA A 228 -2.84 -1.50 -15.01
N THR A 229 -2.78 -1.23 -13.70
CA THR A 229 -3.34 -2.14 -12.68
C THR A 229 -4.87 -2.24 -12.80
N ALA A 230 -5.57 -1.11 -12.97
CA ALA A 230 -7.04 -1.12 -13.11
C ALA A 230 -7.49 -1.89 -14.37
N THR A 231 -6.80 -1.71 -15.50
CA THR A 231 -7.07 -2.44 -16.75
C THR A 231 -6.82 -3.92 -16.61
N ALA A 232 -5.69 -4.33 -16.04
CA ALA A 232 -5.36 -5.72 -15.79
C ALA A 232 -6.38 -6.40 -14.85
N VAL A 233 -6.78 -5.70 -13.78
CA VAL A 233 -7.79 -6.21 -12.85
C VAL A 233 -9.13 -6.37 -13.54
N ARG A 234 -9.57 -5.41 -14.38
CA ARG A 234 -10.81 -5.55 -15.19
C ARG A 234 -10.76 -6.78 -16.10
N GLY A 235 -9.64 -7.00 -16.79
CA GLY A 235 -9.44 -8.19 -17.63
C GLY A 235 -9.58 -9.49 -16.83
N LEU A 236 -8.91 -9.57 -15.68
CA LEU A 236 -8.95 -10.75 -14.81
C LEU A 236 -10.33 -11.05 -14.21
N VAL A 237 -11.10 -10.03 -13.86
CA VAL A 237 -12.44 -10.24 -13.28
C VAL A 237 -13.56 -10.32 -14.32
N GLY A 238 -13.25 -10.14 -15.61
CA GLY A 238 -14.25 -10.15 -16.69
C GLY A 238 -15.12 -8.91 -16.73
N SER A 239 -14.57 -7.75 -16.37
CA SER A 239 -15.25 -6.46 -16.41
C SER A 239 -14.98 -5.72 -17.70
N PRO A 240 -15.91 -4.81 -18.16
CA PRO A 240 -15.68 -3.96 -19.34
C PRO A 240 -14.41 -3.11 -19.20
N GLY A 241 -13.76 -2.81 -20.32
CA GLY A 241 -12.54 -1.99 -20.34
C GLY A 241 -11.28 -2.69 -19.85
N GLY A 242 -11.30 -4.02 -19.71
CA GLY A 242 -10.12 -4.85 -19.47
C GLY A 242 -9.29 -5.13 -20.72
N THR A 243 -9.86 -4.91 -21.90
CA THR A 243 -9.18 -5.09 -23.18
C THR A 243 -9.53 -3.91 -24.08
N GLY A 244 -8.53 -3.22 -24.56
CA GLY A 244 -8.77 -2.33 -25.67
C GLY A 244 -8.67 -0.84 -25.38
N GLY A 245 -7.64 -0.30 -25.84
CA GLY A 245 -7.34 1.06 -26.21
C GLY A 245 -6.35 1.08 -27.30
N GLY A 246 -6.24 0.23 -28.24
CA GLY A 246 -5.39 0.34 -29.43
C GLY A 246 -3.93 0.81 -29.25
N SER A 247 -3.54 1.08 -28.00
CA SER A 247 -2.17 1.44 -27.63
C SER A 247 -1.44 0.23 -27.07
N TRP A 248 -0.13 0.23 -27.25
CA TRP A 248 0.74 -0.82 -26.72
C TRP A 248 0.57 -0.98 -25.18
N ALA A 249 0.40 0.13 -24.46
CA ALA A 249 0.25 0.13 -23.01
C ALA A 249 -1.07 -0.55 -22.57
N ALA A 250 -2.16 -0.33 -23.30
CA ALA A 250 -3.44 -0.96 -23.01
C ALA A 250 -3.43 -2.46 -23.34
N GLU A 251 -2.77 -2.85 -24.45
CA GLU A 251 -2.63 -4.25 -24.86
C GLU A 251 -1.75 -5.06 -23.90
N HIS A 252 -0.76 -4.42 -23.27
CA HIS A 252 0.17 -5.05 -22.33
C HIS A 252 -0.08 -4.63 -20.88
N ALA A 253 -1.33 -4.32 -20.52
CA ALA A 253 -1.69 -3.83 -19.19
C ALA A 253 -1.31 -4.82 -18.07
N GLU A 254 -1.44 -6.13 -18.29
CA GLU A 254 -1.04 -7.14 -17.31
C GLU A 254 0.47 -7.12 -17.03
N LEU A 255 1.28 -6.97 -18.06
CA LEU A 255 2.73 -6.84 -17.94
C LEU A 255 3.08 -5.55 -17.18
N LEU A 256 2.46 -4.45 -17.55
CA LEU A 256 2.70 -3.14 -16.91
C LEU A 256 2.19 -3.10 -15.47
N ALA A 257 1.10 -3.83 -15.15
CA ALA A 257 0.57 -3.96 -13.78
C ALA A 257 1.54 -4.68 -12.84
N VAL A 258 2.48 -5.45 -13.37
CA VAL A 258 3.58 -6.06 -12.60
C VAL A 258 4.85 -5.22 -12.72
N ALA A 259 5.21 -4.78 -13.92
CA ALA A 259 6.46 -4.09 -14.19
C ALA A 259 6.57 -2.74 -13.43
N TRP A 260 5.50 -1.95 -13.41
CA TRP A 260 5.48 -0.67 -12.68
C TRP A 260 5.68 -0.83 -11.17
N PRO A 261 4.90 -1.68 -10.45
CA PRO A 261 5.14 -1.91 -9.03
C PRO A 261 6.55 -2.44 -8.75
N VAL A 262 7.04 -3.39 -9.54
CA VAL A 262 8.40 -3.94 -9.38
C VAL A 262 9.46 -2.86 -9.57
N ALA A 263 9.34 -2.01 -10.59
CA ALA A 263 10.26 -0.89 -10.83
C ALA A 263 10.23 0.12 -9.67
N LEU A 264 9.03 0.48 -9.19
CA LEU A 264 8.87 1.38 -8.04
C LEU A 264 9.51 0.79 -6.77
N ILE A 265 9.29 -0.49 -6.48
CA ILE A 265 9.92 -1.17 -5.35
C ILE A 265 11.44 -1.17 -5.51
N ALA A 266 11.95 -1.52 -6.69
CA ALA A 266 13.40 -1.57 -6.96
C ALA A 266 14.10 -0.23 -6.77
N VAL A 267 13.40 0.88 -7.01
CA VAL A 267 13.92 2.25 -6.83
C VAL A 267 13.71 2.73 -5.39
N PHE A 268 12.49 2.70 -4.90
CA PHE A 268 12.13 3.36 -3.63
C PHE A 268 12.50 2.56 -2.39
N PHE A 269 12.54 1.22 -2.46
CA PHE A 269 13.00 0.39 -1.34
C PHE A 269 14.45 0.72 -0.94
N PRO A 270 15.46 0.68 -1.82
CA PRO A 270 16.82 1.01 -1.45
C PRO A 270 16.99 2.48 -1.04
N LEU A 271 16.25 3.40 -1.67
CA LEU A 271 16.26 4.81 -1.30
C LEU A 271 15.71 5.04 0.11
N ALA A 272 14.60 4.40 0.46
CA ALA A 272 13.99 4.46 1.79
C ALA A 272 14.95 3.90 2.86
N VAL A 273 15.54 2.73 2.60
CA VAL A 273 16.52 2.09 3.53
C VAL A 273 17.77 2.96 3.69
N LYS A 274 18.31 3.52 2.59
CA LYS A 274 19.47 4.40 2.65
C LYS A 274 19.16 5.67 3.46
N ARG A 275 18.00 6.29 3.21
CA ARG A 275 17.57 7.50 3.93
C ARG A 275 17.36 7.21 5.43
N PHE A 276 16.70 6.11 5.75
CA PHE A 276 16.48 5.69 7.14
C PHE A 276 17.80 5.48 7.88
N ARG A 277 18.77 4.81 7.27
CA ARG A 277 20.12 4.63 7.84
C ARG A 277 20.88 5.95 7.98
N GLY A 278 20.64 6.91 7.08
CA GLY A 278 21.26 8.25 7.15
C GLY A 278 20.71 9.09 8.31
N LEU A 279 19.46 8.92 8.69
CA LEU A 279 18.86 9.56 9.86
C LEU A 279 19.34 8.91 11.18
N SER A 280 19.92 7.72 11.09
CA SER A 280 20.44 6.98 12.24
C SER A 280 21.93 7.23 12.52
N ARG A 281 22.58 8.12 11.81
CA ARG A 281 23.94 8.63 12.04
C ARG A 281 23.89 10.04 12.58
#